data_d248c30c8454a15c1eac04aec1dd8d87
#
_entry.id   d248c30c8454a15c1eac04aec1dd8d87
#
_cell.length_a   1.000
_cell.length_b   1.000
_cell.length_c   1.000
_cell.angle_alpha   90.00
_cell.angle_beta   90.00
_cell.angle_gamma   90.00
#
_symmetry.space_group_name_H-M   'P 1'
#
loop_
_entity.id
_entity.type
_entity.pdbx_description
1 polymer ?
#
loop_
_entity_poly.entity_id
_entity_poly.type
_entity_poly.pdbx_seq_one_letter_code
_entity_poly.pdbx_strand_id
1 'polypeptide(L)'
;MQREPALDPQKLAAIRAPFDRLGGARIEASVLQPLSLLIDLAGESLRARLFVVQADGAEEMALRPDFTIPVVETHIASHAVSGLYRYEGAAFLLAEPGSDQPSEFLQIGAERFGVSDDPLDDDAALAALAFEAASAGGRQDLELRLGDPALFAGFVAALGVAPPTAARLVRAFRSQRALHQELTPDRQPAAASEGSDLSDILAKMSEKDAARLLGEVWRLSGVQPVGGRTAEDIIHRLALRAEAARAPNLTAGQSDLLRRFLQLSDRPGRVLDAIAGLAKEAGAELDLLLDTWAKRLAKLEARLAPQWGGVHLATAFVRPFGYYDGMVFDVESRALGPDLPVAAGGRYDALVSRLGGQPGAVGCMVRPGRAILGLRP
;
A
#
# COMPACT_ATOMS: atom_id res chain seq x y z
N MET A 1 -19.24 -14.10 12.90
CA MET A 1 -18.30 -12.96 12.94
C MET A 1 -17.62 -13.00 14.30
N GLN A 2 -16.33 -13.24 14.33
CA GLN A 2 -15.59 -13.23 15.60
C GLN A 2 -15.21 -11.78 15.93
N ARG A 3 -15.48 -11.38 17.16
CA ARG A 3 -15.08 -10.10 17.72
C ARG A 3 -13.80 -10.28 18.53
N GLU A 4 -12.96 -9.26 18.53
CA GLU A 4 -11.75 -9.24 19.37
C GLU A 4 -12.15 -9.39 20.87
N PRO A 5 -11.44 -10.20 21.65
CA PRO A 5 -11.72 -10.34 23.10
C PRO A 5 -11.46 -9.02 23.82
N ALA A 6 -12.02 -8.89 25.03
CA ALA A 6 -11.77 -7.72 25.87
C ALA A 6 -10.29 -7.57 26.18
N LEU A 7 -9.75 -6.38 25.92
CA LEU A 7 -8.33 -6.07 26.12
C LEU A 7 -8.07 -5.62 27.56
N ASP A 8 -6.89 -5.97 28.09
CA ASP A 8 -6.43 -5.49 29.40
C ASP A 8 -6.31 -3.97 29.38
N PRO A 9 -7.03 -3.23 30.26
CA PRO A 9 -7.03 -1.76 30.24
C PRO A 9 -5.65 -1.14 30.52
N GLN A 10 -4.80 -1.77 31.34
CA GLN A 10 -3.47 -1.25 31.66
C GLN A 10 -2.53 -1.39 30.45
N LYS A 11 -2.54 -2.54 29.79
CA LYS A 11 -1.77 -2.76 28.56
C LYS A 11 -2.27 -1.85 27.43
N LEU A 12 -3.58 -1.66 27.31
CA LEU A 12 -4.16 -0.75 26.33
C LEU A 12 -3.74 0.70 26.59
N ALA A 13 -3.71 1.14 27.85
CA ALA A 13 -3.20 2.46 28.23
C ALA A 13 -1.72 2.62 27.88
N ALA A 14 -0.90 1.57 28.11
CA ALA A 14 0.51 1.58 27.72
C ALA A 14 0.70 1.71 26.19
N ILE A 15 -0.13 1.03 25.39
CA ILE A 15 -0.11 1.13 23.91
C ILE A 15 -0.52 2.54 23.43
N ARG A 16 -1.45 3.21 24.12
CA ARG A 16 -1.88 4.60 23.80
C ARG A 16 -0.81 5.64 24.12
N ALA A 17 -0.03 5.42 25.17
CA ALA A 17 0.92 6.42 25.69
C ALA A 17 1.90 6.98 24.63
N PRO A 18 2.50 6.21 23.71
CA PRO A 18 3.33 6.74 22.64
C PRO A 18 2.58 7.72 21.73
N PHE A 19 1.33 7.41 21.36
CA PHE A 19 0.49 8.28 20.55
C PHE A 19 0.08 9.55 21.30
N ASP A 20 -0.16 9.46 22.62
CA ASP A 20 -0.48 10.63 23.44
C ASP A 20 0.72 11.59 23.56
N ARG A 21 1.95 11.04 23.65
CA ARG A 21 3.18 11.86 23.62
C ARG A 21 3.45 12.50 22.27
N LEU A 22 3.09 11.84 21.16
CA LEU A 22 3.20 12.40 19.83
C LEU A 22 2.41 13.70 19.69
N GLY A 23 1.28 13.82 20.39
CA GLY A 23 0.38 14.96 20.28
C GLY A 23 -0.48 14.93 19.02
N GLY A 24 -0.89 16.10 18.53
CA GLY A 24 -1.80 16.23 17.39
C GLY A 24 -3.27 16.14 17.79
N ALA A 25 -4.15 16.43 16.83
CA ALA A 25 -5.59 16.41 17.04
C ALA A 25 -6.15 14.98 17.09
N ARG A 26 -7.04 14.72 18.04
CA ARG A 26 -7.82 13.47 18.01
C ARG A 26 -8.93 13.62 16.98
N ILE A 27 -9.07 12.64 16.10
CA ILE A 27 -10.06 12.63 15.03
C ILE A 27 -11.02 11.46 15.20
N GLU A 28 -12.31 11.74 14.97
CA GLU A 28 -13.33 10.74 14.80
C GLU A 28 -13.61 10.59 13.30
N ALA A 29 -13.22 9.48 12.74
CA ALA A 29 -13.40 9.20 11.32
C ALA A 29 -14.69 8.40 11.08
N SER A 30 -15.34 8.63 9.94
CA SER A 30 -16.57 7.90 9.57
C SER A 30 -16.35 6.39 9.54
N VAL A 31 -17.31 5.63 10.07
CA VAL A 31 -17.33 4.16 10.02
C VAL A 31 -17.74 3.67 8.63
N LEU A 32 -18.68 4.36 7.98
CA LEU A 32 -19.14 4.06 6.63
C LEU A 32 -18.33 4.85 5.61
N GLN A 33 -17.89 4.15 4.57
CA GLN A 33 -17.11 4.70 3.48
C GLN A 33 -17.74 4.30 2.14
N PRO A 34 -17.73 5.14 1.10
CA PRO A 34 -18.17 4.75 -0.22
C PRO A 34 -17.38 3.53 -0.72
N LEU A 35 -18.08 2.47 -1.11
CA LEU A 35 -17.42 1.24 -1.59
C LEU A 35 -16.57 1.50 -2.83
N SER A 36 -17.06 2.35 -3.74
CA SER A 36 -16.35 2.77 -4.94
C SER A 36 -14.99 3.40 -4.61
N LEU A 37 -14.94 4.29 -3.62
CA LEU A 37 -13.72 4.95 -3.16
C LEU A 37 -12.72 3.95 -2.59
N LEU A 38 -13.17 3.04 -1.72
CA LEU A 38 -12.29 2.01 -1.14
C LEU A 38 -11.67 1.12 -2.21
N ILE A 39 -12.45 0.69 -3.21
CA ILE A 39 -11.96 -0.16 -4.30
C ILE A 39 -10.98 0.59 -5.19
N ASP A 40 -11.28 1.84 -5.53
CA ASP A 40 -10.41 2.65 -6.38
C ASP A 40 -9.05 2.96 -5.74
N LEU A 41 -9.02 3.19 -4.44
CA LEU A 41 -7.80 3.58 -3.72
C LEU A 41 -7.01 2.38 -3.20
N ALA A 42 -7.70 1.39 -2.62
CA ALA A 42 -7.06 0.23 -2.00
C ALA A 42 -6.92 -0.99 -2.94
N GLY A 43 -7.68 -1.02 -4.02
CA GLY A 43 -7.63 -2.06 -5.06
C GLY A 43 -8.79 -3.06 -4.98
N GLU A 44 -9.15 -3.63 -6.15
CA GLU A 44 -10.26 -4.58 -6.31
C GLU A 44 -10.10 -5.86 -5.46
N SER A 45 -8.87 -6.28 -5.18
CA SER A 45 -8.58 -7.44 -4.35
C SER A 45 -9.12 -7.32 -2.92
N LEU A 46 -9.32 -6.09 -2.44
CA LEU A 46 -9.88 -5.83 -1.12
C LEU A 46 -11.40 -6.12 -1.06
N ARG A 47 -12.12 -6.03 -2.20
CA ARG A 47 -13.58 -6.15 -2.27
C ARG A 47 -14.12 -7.40 -1.59
N ALA A 48 -13.46 -8.55 -1.79
CA ALA A 48 -13.87 -9.83 -1.20
C ALA A 48 -13.78 -9.86 0.33
N ARG A 49 -13.09 -8.89 0.93
CA ARG A 49 -12.87 -8.78 2.37
C ARG A 49 -13.61 -7.63 3.03
N LEU A 50 -14.33 -6.80 2.27
CA LEU A 50 -15.10 -5.68 2.81
C LEU A 50 -16.48 -6.12 3.29
N PHE A 51 -16.93 -5.53 4.39
CA PHE A 51 -18.33 -5.59 4.83
C PHE A 51 -19.12 -4.52 4.10
N VAL A 52 -19.91 -4.93 3.12
CA VAL A 52 -20.72 -4.02 2.31
C VAL A 52 -22.07 -3.78 2.97
N VAL A 53 -22.48 -2.53 3.02
CA VAL A 53 -23.79 -2.09 3.51
C VAL A 53 -24.54 -1.48 2.33
N GLN A 54 -25.70 -2.03 2.04
CA GLN A 54 -26.56 -1.58 0.96
C GLN A 54 -27.91 -1.12 1.51
N ALA A 55 -28.37 0.04 1.05
CA ALA A 55 -29.69 0.56 1.33
C ALA A 55 -30.38 0.85 -0.01
N ASP A 56 -31.69 0.64 -0.06
CA ASP A 56 -32.48 0.84 -1.27
C ASP A 56 -32.36 2.27 -1.79
N GLY A 57 -31.93 2.42 -3.04
CA GLY A 57 -31.78 3.71 -3.72
C GLY A 57 -30.58 4.56 -3.26
N ALA A 58 -29.69 4.04 -2.42
CA ALA A 58 -28.48 4.73 -1.98
C ALA A 58 -27.22 4.15 -2.62
N GLU A 59 -26.11 4.90 -2.58
CA GLU A 59 -24.79 4.42 -2.94
C GLU A 59 -24.36 3.26 -2.05
N GLU A 60 -23.67 2.28 -2.63
CA GLU A 60 -23.10 1.17 -1.85
C GLU A 60 -21.98 1.69 -0.93
N MET A 61 -22.13 1.39 0.35
CA MET A 61 -21.17 1.75 1.38
C MET A 61 -20.46 0.50 1.90
N ALA A 62 -19.31 0.66 2.54
CA ALA A 62 -18.66 -0.40 3.29
C ALA A 62 -18.21 0.09 4.67
N LEU A 63 -18.10 -0.84 5.62
CA LEU A 63 -17.44 -0.54 6.88
C LEU A 63 -15.94 -0.31 6.63
N ARG A 64 -15.36 0.73 7.25
CA ARG A 64 -13.94 1.08 7.09
C ARG A 64 -13.03 -0.11 7.43
N PRO A 65 -12.14 -0.54 6.52
CA PRO A 65 -11.17 -1.59 6.78
C PRO A 65 -9.95 -1.09 7.56
N ASP A 66 -9.70 0.23 7.50
CA ASP A 66 -8.68 0.98 8.23
C ASP A 66 -9.13 2.44 8.45
N PHE A 67 -8.23 3.25 9.01
CA PHE A 67 -8.50 4.67 9.27
C PHE A 67 -7.84 5.61 8.25
N THR A 68 -6.90 5.16 7.42
CA THR A 68 -6.12 6.06 6.57
C THR A 68 -7.02 6.83 5.60
N ILE A 69 -7.87 6.15 4.83
CA ILE A 69 -8.75 6.82 3.85
C ILE A 69 -9.70 7.83 4.52
N PRO A 70 -10.50 7.46 5.56
CA PRO A 70 -11.39 8.41 6.21
C PRO A 70 -10.67 9.57 6.91
N VAL A 71 -9.45 9.38 7.40
CA VAL A 71 -8.66 10.47 7.97
C VAL A 71 -8.14 11.42 6.88
N VAL A 72 -7.70 10.88 5.72
CA VAL A 72 -7.34 11.70 4.55
C VAL A 72 -8.51 12.54 4.08
N GLU A 73 -9.70 11.96 3.93
CA GLU A 73 -10.91 12.71 3.55
C GLU A 73 -11.22 13.85 4.53
N THR A 74 -11.12 13.57 5.82
CA THR A 74 -11.37 14.60 6.86
C THR A 74 -10.30 15.70 6.82
N HIS A 75 -9.03 15.34 6.60
CA HIS A 75 -7.95 16.32 6.44
C HIS A 75 -8.20 17.24 5.25
N ILE A 76 -8.53 16.68 4.08
CA ILE A 76 -8.82 17.45 2.87
C ILE A 76 -10.06 18.35 3.07
N ALA A 77 -11.13 17.81 3.65
CA ALA A 77 -12.35 18.57 3.92
C ALA A 77 -12.13 19.74 4.89
N SER A 78 -11.13 19.66 5.76
CA SER A 78 -10.75 20.76 6.66
C SER A 78 -9.98 21.89 5.98
N HIS A 79 -9.56 21.71 4.73
CA HIS A 79 -8.69 22.65 3.99
C HIS A 79 -7.37 22.98 4.69
N ALA A 80 -6.92 22.14 5.62
CA ALA A 80 -5.66 22.32 6.31
C ALA A 80 -4.48 21.98 5.37
N VAL A 81 -3.43 22.81 5.39
CA VAL A 81 -2.21 22.58 4.59
C VAL A 81 -1.36 21.46 5.19
N SER A 82 -1.42 21.30 6.51
CA SER A 82 -0.72 20.25 7.25
C SER A 82 -1.53 19.83 8.46
N GLY A 83 -1.27 18.64 8.97
CA GLY A 83 -1.94 18.13 10.15
C GLY A 83 -1.28 16.89 10.74
N LEU A 84 -1.43 16.74 12.05
CA LEU A 84 -1.09 15.54 12.77
C LEU A 84 -2.35 15.07 13.49
N TYR A 85 -2.83 13.90 13.11
CA TYR A 85 -4.07 13.33 13.61
C TYR A 85 -3.82 12.02 14.32
N ARG A 86 -4.53 11.80 15.43
CA ARG A 86 -4.55 10.53 16.16
C ARG A 86 -5.95 9.97 16.15
N TYR A 87 -6.06 8.68 16.04
CA TYR A 87 -7.34 7.99 16.05
C TYR A 87 -7.31 6.72 16.88
N GLU A 88 -8.48 6.31 17.34
CA GLU A 88 -8.72 5.04 17.98
C GLU A 88 -10.16 4.61 17.70
N GLY A 89 -10.35 3.36 17.29
CA GLY A 89 -11.69 2.81 17.07
C GLY A 89 -11.68 1.46 16.38
N ALA A 90 -12.87 0.94 16.12
CA ALA A 90 -13.06 -0.31 15.42
C ALA A 90 -12.76 -0.17 13.93
N ALA A 91 -12.05 -1.14 13.37
CA ALA A 91 -11.91 -1.39 11.94
C ALA A 91 -12.47 -2.78 11.60
N PHE A 92 -12.87 -2.98 10.36
CA PHE A 92 -13.67 -4.13 9.94
C PHE A 92 -13.08 -4.73 8.67
N LEU A 93 -12.57 -5.95 8.77
CA LEU A 93 -12.03 -6.65 7.62
C LEU A 93 -12.31 -8.15 7.76
N LEU A 94 -13.00 -8.72 6.79
CA LEU A 94 -13.32 -10.14 6.81
C LEU A 94 -12.03 -10.95 6.88
N ALA A 95 -11.96 -11.83 7.87
CA ALA A 95 -10.84 -12.75 8.03
C ALA A 95 -10.74 -13.71 6.85
N GLU A 96 -9.54 -14.19 6.55
CA GLU A 96 -9.34 -15.21 5.52
C GLU A 96 -10.13 -16.50 5.89
N PRO A 97 -10.65 -17.22 4.90
CA PRO A 97 -11.36 -18.48 5.16
C PRO A 97 -10.50 -19.45 5.97
N GLY A 98 -11.07 -19.96 7.07
CA GLY A 98 -10.36 -20.89 7.99
C GLY A 98 -9.46 -20.22 9.01
N SER A 99 -9.40 -18.88 9.05
CA SER A 99 -8.66 -18.12 10.05
C SER A 99 -9.53 -17.83 11.28
N ASP A 100 -8.92 -17.90 12.47
CA ASP A 100 -9.53 -17.51 13.75
C ASP A 100 -9.41 -15.99 14.03
N GLN A 101 -8.98 -15.21 13.04
CA GLN A 101 -8.80 -13.76 13.20
C GLN A 101 -10.13 -13.05 13.38
N PRO A 102 -10.22 -12.04 14.30
CA PRO A 102 -11.41 -11.24 14.43
C PRO A 102 -11.62 -10.37 13.19
N SER A 103 -12.88 -10.29 12.72
CA SER A 103 -13.27 -9.41 11.61
C SER A 103 -13.62 -7.99 12.07
N GLU A 104 -13.85 -7.78 13.37
CA GLU A 104 -13.97 -6.49 14.04
C GLU A 104 -12.84 -6.40 15.07
N PHE A 105 -11.99 -5.39 14.96
CA PHE A 105 -10.80 -5.24 15.82
C PHE A 105 -10.50 -3.78 16.10
N LEU A 106 -9.89 -3.54 17.26
CA LEU A 106 -9.43 -2.21 17.63
C LEU A 106 -8.17 -1.82 16.85
N GLN A 107 -8.15 -0.57 16.38
CA GLN A 107 -7.01 0.06 15.75
C GLN A 107 -6.71 1.39 16.43
N ILE A 108 -5.44 1.64 16.76
CA ILE A 108 -4.94 2.92 17.26
C ILE A 108 -3.87 3.38 16.29
N GLY A 109 -3.85 4.66 15.91
CA GLY A 109 -2.88 5.13 14.96
C GLY A 109 -2.73 6.63 14.92
N ALA A 110 -1.82 7.07 14.05
CA ALA A 110 -1.58 8.47 13.74
C ALA A 110 -1.27 8.65 12.25
N GLU A 111 -1.73 9.77 11.70
CA GLU A 111 -1.48 10.21 10.34
C GLU A 111 -0.93 11.62 10.35
N ARG A 112 0.15 11.85 9.60
CA ARG A 112 0.79 13.14 9.39
C ARG A 112 0.63 13.57 7.95
N PHE A 113 0.20 14.80 7.74
CA PHE A 113 -0.01 15.42 6.42
C PHE A 113 0.75 16.72 6.28
N GLY A 114 1.11 17.03 5.03
CA GLY A 114 1.72 18.28 4.63
C GLY A 114 3.21 18.16 4.34
N VAL A 115 3.72 19.15 3.64
CA VAL A 115 5.14 19.23 3.30
C VAL A 115 5.98 19.34 4.57
N SER A 116 6.98 18.49 4.67
CA SER A 116 7.91 18.43 5.78
C SER A 116 9.29 18.88 5.33
N ASP A 117 10.02 19.57 6.21
CA ASP A 117 11.43 19.93 5.98
C ASP A 117 12.34 18.69 5.93
N ASP A 118 11.92 17.60 6.58
CA ASP A 118 12.62 16.32 6.61
C ASP A 118 11.66 15.12 6.51
N PRO A 119 11.20 14.78 5.30
CA PRO A 119 10.29 13.65 5.09
C PRO A 119 10.87 12.30 5.54
N LEU A 120 12.20 12.14 5.51
CA LEU A 120 12.86 10.90 5.92
C LEU A 120 12.81 10.75 7.45
N ASP A 121 12.85 11.87 8.17
CA ASP A 121 12.67 11.88 9.61
C ASP A 121 11.24 11.54 10.03
N ASP A 122 10.25 12.02 9.30
CA ASP A 122 8.85 11.68 9.51
C ASP A 122 8.60 10.18 9.32
N ASP A 123 9.15 9.60 8.24
CA ASP A 123 9.08 8.15 7.99
C ASP A 123 9.66 7.36 9.17
N ALA A 124 10.85 7.75 9.63
CA ALA A 124 11.54 7.09 10.74
C ALA A 124 10.79 7.27 12.07
N ALA A 125 10.23 8.46 12.32
CA ALA A 125 9.49 8.75 13.54
C ALA A 125 8.21 7.91 13.64
N LEU A 126 7.42 7.79 12.57
CA LEU A 126 6.18 7.01 12.56
C LEU A 126 6.45 5.50 12.66
N ALA A 127 7.52 5.00 12.02
CA ALA A 127 7.92 3.60 12.15
C ALA A 127 8.40 3.27 13.58
N ALA A 128 9.19 4.14 14.19
CA ALA A 128 9.63 3.98 15.57
C ALA A 128 8.46 4.07 16.57
N LEU A 129 7.52 5.00 16.36
CA LEU A 129 6.30 5.12 17.15
C LEU A 129 5.47 3.83 17.13
N ALA A 130 5.28 3.27 15.93
CA ALA A 130 4.54 2.02 15.76
C ALA A 130 5.22 0.85 16.51
N PHE A 131 6.55 0.77 16.42
CA PHE A 131 7.33 -0.25 17.11
C PHE A 131 7.24 -0.09 18.63
N GLU A 132 7.38 1.12 19.14
CA GLU A 132 7.25 1.43 20.57
C GLU A 132 5.86 1.06 21.09
N ALA A 133 4.79 1.47 20.40
CA ALA A 133 3.42 1.15 20.76
C ALA A 133 3.15 -0.37 20.73
N ALA A 134 3.66 -1.08 19.73
CA ALA A 134 3.56 -2.53 19.65
C ALA A 134 4.27 -3.22 20.82
N SER A 135 5.46 -2.74 21.19
CA SER A 135 6.25 -3.27 22.31
C SER A 135 5.58 -3.05 23.67
N ALA A 136 4.86 -1.95 23.83
CA ALA A 136 4.15 -1.59 25.06
C ALA A 136 3.04 -2.60 25.44
N GLY A 137 2.57 -3.41 24.49
CA GLY A 137 1.67 -4.54 24.74
C GLY A 137 2.29 -5.72 25.48
N GLY A 138 3.63 -5.74 25.63
CA GLY A 138 4.38 -6.74 26.38
C GLY A 138 5.12 -7.78 25.54
N ARG A 139 5.06 -7.70 24.20
CA ARG A 139 5.80 -8.60 23.30
C ARG A 139 7.28 -8.26 23.28
N GLN A 140 8.12 -9.31 23.29
CA GLN A 140 9.58 -9.21 23.21
C GLN A 140 10.13 -9.84 21.92
N ASP A 141 9.27 -10.38 21.08
CA ASP A 141 9.58 -11.14 19.87
C ASP A 141 9.33 -10.32 18.60
N LEU A 142 9.37 -8.98 18.73
CA LEU A 142 9.05 -8.07 17.64
C LEU A 142 10.26 -7.82 16.73
N GLU A 143 9.99 -7.77 15.44
CA GLU A 143 10.90 -7.39 14.38
C GLU A 143 10.26 -6.32 13.50
N LEU A 144 11.07 -5.44 12.90
CA LEU A 144 10.60 -4.40 11.99
C LEU A 144 11.01 -4.79 10.56
N ARG A 145 10.01 -5.04 9.72
CA ARG A 145 10.20 -5.29 8.31
C ARG A 145 9.92 -4.03 7.51
N LEU A 146 10.88 -3.66 6.67
CA LEU A 146 10.82 -2.49 5.80
C LEU A 146 10.67 -2.91 4.34
N GLY A 147 10.02 -2.08 3.54
CA GLY A 147 9.96 -2.19 2.09
C GLY A 147 9.70 -0.84 1.45
N ASP A 148 9.74 -0.79 0.13
CA ASP A 148 9.44 0.44 -0.60
C ASP A 148 9.13 0.14 -2.07
N PRO A 149 7.89 0.35 -2.53
CA PRO A 149 7.55 0.26 -3.94
C PRO A 149 8.41 1.17 -4.84
N ALA A 150 8.87 2.32 -4.31
CA ALA A 150 9.72 3.24 -5.07
C ALA A 150 11.13 2.66 -5.32
N LEU A 151 11.67 1.82 -4.44
CA LEU A 151 12.93 1.10 -4.70
C LEU A 151 12.81 0.20 -5.92
N PHE A 152 11.72 -0.57 -6.02
CA PHE A 152 11.47 -1.42 -7.17
C PHE A 152 11.29 -0.60 -8.45
N ALA A 153 10.48 0.45 -8.40
CA ALA A 153 10.24 1.33 -9.54
C ALA A 153 11.54 2.01 -10.02
N GLY A 154 12.37 2.49 -9.09
CA GLY A 154 13.67 3.08 -9.40
C GLY A 154 14.64 2.08 -10.01
N PHE A 155 14.70 0.84 -9.49
CA PHE A 155 15.54 -0.21 -10.06
C PHE A 155 15.10 -0.59 -11.49
N VAL A 156 13.79 -0.75 -11.72
CA VAL A 156 13.23 -1.01 -13.06
C VAL A 156 13.58 0.11 -14.05
N ALA A 157 13.44 1.37 -13.62
CA ALA A 157 13.80 2.53 -14.46
C ALA A 157 15.28 2.54 -14.82
N ALA A 158 16.15 2.26 -13.84
CA ALA A 158 17.60 2.25 -14.03
C ALA A 158 18.09 1.11 -14.96
N LEU A 159 17.33 0.01 -15.07
CA LEU A 159 17.62 -1.08 -16.03
C LEU A 159 17.34 -0.72 -17.49
N GLY A 160 16.89 0.50 -17.79
CA GLY A 160 16.59 0.90 -19.17
C GLY A 160 15.44 0.11 -19.80
N VAL A 161 14.54 -0.42 -19.00
CA VAL A 161 13.35 -1.13 -19.48
C VAL A 161 12.43 -0.14 -20.20
N ALA A 162 11.86 -0.56 -21.33
CA ALA A 162 10.92 0.30 -22.09
C ALA A 162 9.78 0.81 -21.19
N PRO A 163 9.39 2.11 -21.30
CA PRO A 163 8.42 2.71 -20.38
C PRO A 163 7.10 1.93 -20.22
N PRO A 164 6.46 1.39 -21.27
CA PRO A 164 5.24 0.60 -21.10
C PRO A 164 5.47 -0.73 -20.35
N THR A 165 6.64 -1.36 -20.53
CA THR A 165 7.04 -2.57 -19.78
C THR A 165 7.34 -2.23 -18.33
N ALA A 166 8.04 -1.12 -18.05
CA ALA A 166 8.27 -0.63 -16.71
C ALA A 166 6.96 -0.36 -15.97
N ALA A 167 6.00 0.30 -16.62
CA ALA A 167 4.67 0.55 -16.05
C ALA A 167 3.90 -0.75 -15.74
N ARG A 168 4.03 -1.79 -16.56
CA ARG A 168 3.45 -3.12 -16.29
C ARG A 168 4.08 -3.75 -15.05
N LEU A 169 5.42 -3.75 -14.97
CA LEU A 169 6.16 -4.32 -13.85
C LEU A 169 5.79 -3.65 -12.53
N VAL A 170 5.79 -2.31 -12.48
CA VAL A 170 5.42 -1.54 -11.29
C VAL A 170 3.98 -1.83 -10.86
N ARG A 171 3.06 -1.97 -11.81
CA ARG A 171 1.67 -2.36 -11.52
C ARG A 171 1.59 -3.79 -11.00
N ALA A 172 2.33 -4.72 -11.61
CA ALA A 172 2.35 -6.14 -11.24
C ALA A 172 3.04 -6.37 -9.87
N PHE A 173 3.90 -5.45 -9.43
CA PHE A 173 4.69 -5.58 -8.20
C PHE A 173 3.84 -5.89 -6.94
N ARG A 174 2.59 -5.43 -6.92
CA ARG A 174 1.66 -5.68 -5.81
C ARG A 174 1.02 -7.08 -5.82
N SER A 175 1.25 -7.88 -6.87
CA SER A 175 0.72 -9.23 -7.03
C SER A 175 1.83 -10.18 -7.44
N GLN A 176 2.26 -11.04 -6.53
CA GLN A 176 3.33 -12.01 -6.80
C GLN A 176 3.06 -12.83 -8.07
N ARG A 177 1.80 -13.26 -8.28
CA ARG A 177 1.41 -14.01 -9.48
C ARG A 177 1.57 -13.18 -10.75
N ALA A 178 1.07 -11.93 -10.75
CA ALA A 178 1.18 -11.04 -11.89
C ALA A 178 2.65 -10.69 -12.17
N LEU A 179 3.44 -10.40 -11.14
CA LEU A 179 4.86 -10.10 -11.27
C LEU A 179 5.64 -11.28 -11.84
N HIS A 180 5.38 -12.50 -11.35
CA HIS A 180 6.01 -13.71 -11.88
C HIS A 180 5.75 -13.90 -13.39
N GLN A 181 4.52 -13.61 -13.83
CA GLN A 181 4.16 -13.64 -15.25
C GLN A 181 4.92 -12.60 -16.07
N GLU A 182 5.07 -11.38 -15.54
CA GLU A 182 5.80 -10.30 -16.21
C GLU A 182 7.31 -10.56 -16.29
N LEU A 183 7.88 -11.28 -15.34
CA LEU A 183 9.30 -11.65 -15.29
C LEU A 183 9.68 -12.82 -16.20
N THR A 184 8.73 -13.43 -16.91
CA THR A 184 9.01 -14.53 -17.84
C THR A 184 9.49 -13.94 -19.17
N PRO A 185 10.73 -14.25 -19.65
CA PRO A 185 11.31 -13.65 -20.86
C PRO A 185 10.48 -13.88 -22.13
N ASP A 186 9.92 -15.09 -22.28
CA ASP A 186 9.10 -15.51 -23.42
C ASP A 186 7.61 -15.35 -23.15
N ARG A 187 7.23 -14.31 -22.42
CA ARG A 187 5.84 -14.03 -22.11
C ARG A 187 5.05 -13.93 -23.41
N GLN A 188 4.18 -14.91 -23.65
CA GLN A 188 3.16 -14.73 -24.66
C GLN A 188 2.25 -13.60 -24.19
N PRO A 189 1.94 -12.60 -25.06
CA PRO A 189 0.88 -11.63 -24.75
C PRO A 189 -0.30 -12.46 -24.25
N ALA A 190 -0.89 -12.07 -23.12
CA ALA A 190 -2.13 -12.72 -22.69
C ALA A 190 -3.02 -12.78 -23.93
N ALA A 191 -3.35 -14.00 -24.38
CA ALA A 191 -4.18 -14.18 -25.55
C ALA A 191 -5.33 -13.22 -25.34
N ALA A 192 -5.52 -12.31 -26.30
CA ALA A 192 -6.66 -11.42 -26.31
C ALA A 192 -7.83 -12.33 -26.01
N SER A 193 -8.45 -12.18 -24.84
CA SER A 193 -9.54 -13.04 -24.43
C SER A 193 -10.46 -13.11 -25.62
N GLU A 194 -10.73 -14.33 -26.14
CA GLU A 194 -11.69 -14.55 -27.21
C GLU A 194 -12.96 -13.81 -26.79
N GLY A 195 -13.17 -12.63 -27.32
CA GLY A 195 -14.27 -11.77 -26.91
C GLY A 195 -14.03 -10.31 -27.06
N SER A 196 -13.04 -9.85 -27.83
CA SER A 196 -13.05 -8.45 -28.09
C SER A 196 -12.64 -7.99 -29.49
N ASP A 197 -13.42 -8.36 -30.48
CA ASP A 197 -13.54 -7.53 -31.66
C ASP A 197 -13.79 -6.07 -31.27
N LEU A 198 -14.53 -5.84 -30.19
CA LEU A 198 -14.82 -4.51 -29.66
C LEU A 198 -13.55 -3.83 -29.08
N SER A 199 -12.72 -4.52 -28.30
CA SER A 199 -11.47 -3.93 -27.77
C SER A 199 -10.49 -3.59 -28.89
N ASP A 200 -10.42 -4.42 -29.93
CA ASP A 200 -9.57 -4.18 -31.10
C ASP A 200 -10.11 -3.04 -31.99
N ILE A 201 -11.42 -2.89 -32.06
CA ILE A 201 -12.08 -1.78 -32.76
C ILE A 201 -11.81 -0.48 -31.99
N LEU A 202 -12.04 -0.48 -30.68
CA LEU A 202 -11.82 0.69 -29.83
C LEU A 202 -10.35 1.12 -29.81
N ALA A 203 -9.40 0.17 -29.81
CA ALA A 203 -7.97 0.46 -29.88
C ALA A 203 -7.49 1.10 -31.20
N LYS A 204 -8.28 1.01 -32.26
CA LYS A 204 -8.01 1.65 -33.57
C LYS A 204 -8.64 3.04 -33.71
N MET A 205 -9.48 3.44 -32.76
CA MET A 205 -10.15 4.74 -32.74
C MET A 205 -9.34 5.75 -31.92
N SER A 206 -9.63 7.05 -32.06
CA SER A 206 -9.17 8.03 -31.08
C SER A 206 -9.82 7.77 -29.70
N GLU A 207 -9.12 8.04 -28.60
CA GLU A 207 -9.69 7.87 -27.25
C GLU A 207 -11.03 8.61 -27.10
N LYS A 208 -11.16 9.80 -27.70
CA LYS A 208 -12.38 10.61 -27.68
C LYS A 208 -13.54 9.94 -28.41
N ASP A 209 -13.30 9.36 -29.60
CA ASP A 209 -14.36 8.70 -30.39
C ASP A 209 -14.73 7.36 -29.74
N ALA A 210 -13.77 6.63 -29.20
CA ALA A 210 -14.00 5.40 -28.48
C ALA A 210 -14.82 5.63 -27.20
N ALA A 211 -14.52 6.68 -26.45
CA ALA A 211 -15.30 7.06 -25.25
C ALA A 211 -16.73 7.47 -25.62
N ARG A 212 -16.91 8.24 -26.70
CA ARG A 212 -18.23 8.61 -27.20
C ARG A 212 -19.05 7.38 -27.62
N LEU A 213 -18.44 6.45 -28.34
CA LEU A 213 -19.11 5.19 -28.77
C LEU A 213 -19.52 4.36 -27.55
N LEU A 214 -18.63 4.20 -26.55
CA LEU A 214 -18.93 3.45 -25.34
C LEU A 214 -20.07 4.11 -24.54
N GLY A 215 -20.08 5.44 -24.42
CA GLY A 215 -21.16 6.19 -23.78
C GLY A 215 -22.51 6.01 -24.46
N GLU A 216 -22.54 5.98 -25.82
CA GLU A 216 -23.75 5.70 -26.58
C GLU A 216 -24.25 4.25 -26.42
N VAL A 217 -23.33 3.28 -26.38
CA VAL A 217 -23.69 1.87 -26.12
C VAL A 217 -24.33 1.73 -24.75
N TRP A 218 -23.76 2.36 -23.70
CA TRP A 218 -24.35 2.35 -22.36
C TRP A 218 -25.73 2.97 -22.32
N ARG A 219 -25.90 4.13 -22.97
CA ARG A 219 -27.19 4.82 -23.04
C ARG A 219 -28.27 3.94 -23.74
N LEU A 220 -27.89 3.29 -24.81
CA LEU A 220 -28.82 2.41 -25.58
C LEU A 220 -29.14 1.11 -24.81
N SER A 221 -28.19 0.59 -24.04
CA SER A 221 -28.34 -0.65 -23.25
C SER A 221 -28.98 -0.42 -21.88
N GLY A 222 -29.26 0.82 -21.52
CA GLY A 222 -29.76 1.17 -20.16
C GLY A 222 -28.77 0.86 -19.03
N VAL A 223 -27.49 0.64 -19.36
CA VAL A 223 -26.45 0.37 -18.39
C VAL A 223 -25.99 1.68 -17.77
N GLN A 224 -26.14 1.80 -16.44
CA GLN A 224 -25.55 2.90 -15.68
C GLN A 224 -24.11 2.55 -15.31
N PRO A 225 -23.14 3.49 -15.44
CA PRO A 225 -21.78 3.26 -14.97
C PRO A 225 -21.79 2.95 -13.47
N VAL A 226 -21.24 1.81 -13.07
CA VAL A 226 -21.11 1.44 -11.67
C VAL A 226 -19.77 1.96 -11.15
N GLY A 227 -19.76 2.58 -9.96
CA GLY A 227 -18.54 3.04 -9.27
C GLY A 227 -17.96 4.35 -9.80
N GLY A 228 -18.78 5.27 -10.34
CA GLY A 228 -18.35 6.62 -10.74
C GLY A 228 -17.36 6.68 -11.92
N ARG A 229 -17.13 5.57 -12.61
CA ARG A 229 -16.20 5.50 -13.77
C ARG A 229 -16.86 6.07 -15.03
N THR A 230 -16.16 7.00 -15.69
CA THR A 230 -16.61 7.53 -16.98
C THR A 230 -16.22 6.62 -18.14
N ALA A 231 -16.85 6.81 -19.31
CA ALA A 231 -16.46 6.11 -20.54
C ALA A 231 -15.01 6.43 -20.92
N GLU A 232 -14.58 7.69 -20.70
CA GLU A 232 -13.22 8.15 -20.91
C GLU A 232 -12.21 7.37 -20.05
N ASP A 233 -12.50 7.18 -18.76
CA ASP A 233 -11.62 6.42 -17.85
C ASP A 233 -11.43 4.98 -18.33
N ILE A 234 -12.49 4.35 -18.79
CA ILE A 234 -12.44 2.96 -19.29
C ILE A 234 -11.65 2.88 -20.57
N ILE A 235 -11.91 3.78 -21.53
CA ILE A 235 -11.17 3.82 -22.80
C ILE A 235 -9.69 4.10 -22.57
N HIS A 236 -9.37 5.07 -21.73
CA HIS A 236 -7.97 5.35 -21.36
C HIS A 236 -7.28 4.12 -20.77
N ARG A 237 -7.93 3.40 -19.86
CA ARG A 237 -7.40 2.14 -19.30
C ARG A 237 -7.24 1.03 -20.35
N LEU A 238 -8.15 0.94 -21.34
CA LEU A 238 -8.04 -0.01 -22.42
C LEU A 238 -6.89 0.35 -23.37
N ALA A 239 -6.71 1.63 -23.70
CA ALA A 239 -5.58 2.11 -24.49
C ALA A 239 -4.24 1.80 -23.81
N LEU A 240 -4.09 2.10 -22.51
CA LEU A 240 -2.91 1.74 -21.74
C LEU A 240 -2.64 0.23 -21.69
N ARG A 241 -3.70 -0.59 -21.63
CA ARG A 241 -3.56 -2.06 -21.70
C ARG A 241 -3.10 -2.53 -23.08
N ALA A 242 -3.66 -1.97 -24.14
CA ALA A 242 -3.26 -2.30 -25.51
C ALA A 242 -1.81 -1.91 -25.80
N GLU A 243 -1.39 -0.73 -25.36
CA GLU A 243 0.01 -0.28 -25.43
C GLU A 243 0.93 -1.21 -24.62
N ALA A 244 0.54 -1.53 -23.39
CA ALA A 244 1.27 -2.45 -22.54
C ALA A 244 1.37 -3.87 -23.14
N ALA A 245 0.35 -4.34 -23.87
CA ALA A 245 0.39 -5.64 -24.54
C ALA A 245 1.36 -5.68 -25.73
N ARG A 246 1.56 -4.54 -26.40
CA ARG A 246 2.51 -4.39 -27.51
C ARG A 246 3.93 -4.08 -27.08
N ALA A 247 4.13 -3.75 -25.81
CA ALA A 247 5.43 -3.40 -25.27
C ALA A 247 6.40 -4.61 -25.33
N PRO A 248 7.70 -4.37 -25.58
CA PRO A 248 8.67 -5.44 -25.66
C PRO A 248 8.73 -6.23 -24.34
N ASN A 249 9.04 -7.50 -24.45
CA ASN A 249 9.34 -8.34 -23.28
C ASN A 249 10.68 -7.92 -22.66
N LEU A 250 10.90 -8.34 -21.41
CA LEU A 250 12.21 -8.22 -20.77
C LEU A 250 13.24 -9.11 -21.49
N THR A 251 14.46 -8.64 -21.56
CA THR A 251 15.59 -9.51 -21.90
C THR A 251 15.82 -10.53 -20.77
N ALA A 252 16.48 -11.65 -21.08
CA ALA A 252 16.82 -12.64 -20.07
C ALA A 252 17.67 -12.04 -18.93
N GLY A 253 18.61 -11.16 -19.26
CA GLY A 253 19.44 -10.45 -18.28
C GLY A 253 18.63 -9.50 -17.37
N GLN A 254 17.72 -8.70 -17.94
CA GLN A 254 16.83 -7.85 -17.15
C GLN A 254 15.94 -8.66 -16.23
N SER A 255 15.39 -9.78 -16.73
CA SER A 255 14.56 -10.69 -15.94
C SER A 255 15.34 -11.31 -14.77
N ASP A 256 16.58 -11.74 -15.00
CA ASP A 256 17.46 -12.30 -13.96
C ASP A 256 17.77 -11.25 -12.88
N LEU A 257 18.19 -10.05 -13.27
CA LEU A 257 18.49 -8.97 -12.34
C LEU A 257 17.27 -8.61 -11.47
N LEU A 258 16.07 -8.53 -12.07
CA LEU A 258 14.84 -8.27 -11.34
C LEU A 258 14.49 -9.38 -10.37
N ARG A 259 14.66 -10.66 -10.75
CA ARG A 259 14.45 -11.79 -9.83
C ARG A 259 15.41 -11.76 -8.65
N ARG A 260 16.67 -11.50 -8.89
CA ARG A 260 17.69 -11.37 -7.84
C ARG A 260 17.39 -10.19 -6.91
N PHE A 261 16.99 -9.05 -7.47
CA PHE A 261 16.53 -7.91 -6.69
C PHE A 261 15.36 -8.30 -5.76
N LEU A 262 14.34 -8.98 -6.27
CA LEU A 262 13.14 -9.35 -5.49
C LEU A 262 13.43 -10.40 -4.40
N GLN A 263 14.55 -11.09 -4.45
CA GLN A 263 14.96 -12.06 -3.43
C GLN A 263 15.73 -11.42 -2.27
N LEU A 264 16.10 -10.14 -2.38
CA LEU A 264 16.86 -9.46 -1.34
C LEU A 264 15.99 -9.24 -0.10
N SER A 265 16.39 -9.87 1.00
CA SER A 265 15.76 -9.72 2.32
C SER A 265 16.81 -10.03 3.39
N ASP A 266 17.33 -9.00 4.04
CA ASP A 266 18.37 -9.12 5.07
C ASP A 266 18.39 -7.81 5.90
N ARG A 267 19.43 -7.64 6.70
CA ARG A 267 19.73 -6.37 7.37
C ARG A 267 19.82 -5.22 6.37
N PRO A 268 19.27 -4.04 6.69
CA PRO A 268 19.09 -2.98 5.70
C PRO A 268 20.37 -2.61 4.94
N GLY A 269 21.50 -2.44 5.63
CA GLY A 269 22.77 -2.10 4.98
C GLY A 269 23.20 -3.13 3.94
N ARG A 270 23.10 -4.45 4.26
CA ARG A 270 23.43 -5.51 3.32
C ARG A 270 22.53 -5.51 2.08
N VAL A 271 21.27 -5.17 2.26
CA VAL A 271 20.33 -5.09 1.12
C VAL A 271 20.70 -3.91 0.23
N LEU A 272 21.05 -2.74 0.78
CA LEU A 272 21.51 -1.61 -0.02
C LEU A 272 22.79 -1.93 -0.78
N ASP A 273 23.78 -2.59 -0.14
CA ASP A 273 25.02 -3.03 -0.79
C ASP A 273 24.75 -4.02 -1.94
N ALA A 274 23.82 -4.95 -1.73
CA ALA A 274 23.42 -5.90 -2.75
C ALA A 274 22.71 -5.21 -3.94
N ILE A 275 21.82 -4.24 -3.69
CA ILE A 275 21.17 -3.42 -4.74
C ILE A 275 22.24 -2.66 -5.54
N ALA A 276 23.21 -2.03 -4.86
CA ALA A 276 24.32 -1.34 -5.50
C ALA A 276 25.16 -2.29 -6.41
N GLY A 277 25.38 -3.52 -5.94
CA GLY A 277 26.04 -4.56 -6.73
C GLY A 277 25.27 -4.92 -8.00
N LEU A 278 23.95 -5.14 -7.90
CA LEU A 278 23.08 -5.40 -9.06
C LEU A 278 23.02 -4.22 -10.03
N ALA A 279 22.94 -3.00 -9.52
CA ALA A 279 22.97 -1.79 -10.35
C ALA A 279 24.28 -1.68 -11.14
N LYS A 280 25.41 -1.90 -10.48
CA LYS A 280 26.74 -1.90 -11.12
C LYS A 280 26.85 -2.97 -12.22
N GLU A 281 26.35 -4.18 -11.96
CA GLU A 281 26.29 -5.26 -12.94
C GLU A 281 25.48 -4.87 -14.19
N ALA A 282 24.38 -4.14 -13.97
CA ALA A 282 23.51 -3.63 -15.02
C ALA A 282 24.07 -2.39 -15.76
N GLY A 283 25.13 -1.77 -15.27
CA GLY A 283 25.59 -0.46 -15.75
C GLY A 283 24.58 0.66 -15.43
N ALA A 284 23.80 0.51 -14.38
CA ALA A 284 22.73 1.42 -13.97
C ALA A 284 23.16 2.31 -12.80
N GLU A 285 22.63 3.54 -12.76
CA GLU A 285 22.92 4.51 -11.70
C GLU A 285 21.74 4.57 -10.71
N LEU A 286 21.99 4.27 -9.43
CA LEU A 286 21.02 4.31 -8.34
C LEU A 286 21.51 5.10 -7.11
N ASP A 287 22.62 5.81 -7.22
CA ASP A 287 23.30 6.43 -6.09
C ASP A 287 22.38 7.35 -5.28
N LEU A 288 21.59 8.19 -5.94
CA LEU A 288 20.65 9.09 -5.26
C LEU A 288 19.58 8.33 -4.47
N LEU A 289 19.05 7.26 -5.03
CA LEU A 289 18.04 6.43 -4.38
C LEU A 289 18.60 5.70 -3.16
N LEU A 290 19.79 5.13 -3.32
CA LEU A 290 20.49 4.43 -2.24
C LEU A 290 20.95 5.38 -1.12
N ASP A 291 21.44 6.56 -1.47
CA ASP A 291 21.81 7.61 -0.50
C ASP A 291 20.58 8.08 0.30
N THR A 292 19.44 8.28 -0.37
CA THR A 292 18.18 8.62 0.29
C THR A 292 17.77 7.53 1.29
N TRP A 293 17.91 6.26 0.92
CA TRP A 293 17.62 5.15 1.80
C TRP A 293 18.62 5.05 2.96
N ALA A 294 19.91 5.24 2.72
CA ALA A 294 20.94 5.26 3.76
C ALA A 294 20.66 6.35 4.81
N LYS A 295 20.28 7.55 4.38
CA LYS A 295 19.88 8.65 5.28
C LYS A 295 18.63 8.29 6.10
N ARG A 296 17.60 7.68 5.48
CA ARG A 296 16.40 7.21 6.17
C ARG A 296 16.75 6.17 7.24
N LEU A 297 17.59 5.19 6.89
CA LEU A 297 18.03 4.14 7.81
C LEU A 297 18.80 4.71 9.00
N ALA A 298 19.69 5.68 8.78
CA ALA A 298 20.43 6.33 9.87
C ALA A 298 19.48 7.01 10.88
N LYS A 299 18.42 7.67 10.40
CA LYS A 299 17.41 8.28 11.26
C LYS A 299 16.60 7.23 12.03
N LEU A 300 16.24 6.14 11.40
CA LEU A 300 15.52 5.04 12.02
C LEU A 300 16.38 4.30 13.06
N GLU A 301 17.66 4.04 12.74
CA GLU A 301 18.63 3.42 13.67
C GLU A 301 18.82 4.27 14.93
N ALA A 302 18.94 5.59 14.79
CA ALA A 302 19.04 6.49 15.93
C ALA A 302 17.84 6.41 16.88
N ARG A 303 16.64 6.08 16.37
CA ARG A 303 15.40 5.92 17.16
C ARG A 303 15.22 4.52 17.74
N LEU A 304 15.71 3.50 17.04
CA LEU A 304 15.53 2.09 17.39
C LEU A 304 16.84 1.40 17.77
N ALA A 305 17.85 2.15 18.24
CA ALA A 305 19.19 1.62 18.53
C ALA A 305 19.20 0.29 19.30
N PRO A 306 18.42 0.10 20.41
CA PRO A 306 18.38 -1.17 21.13
C PRO A 306 17.77 -2.32 20.35
N GLN A 307 16.85 -2.03 19.41
CA GLN A 307 16.08 -2.99 18.61
C GLN A 307 16.60 -3.13 17.18
N TRP A 308 17.63 -2.38 16.79
CA TRP A 308 18.17 -2.33 15.44
C TRP A 308 18.54 -3.70 14.86
N GLY A 309 18.99 -4.61 15.75
CA GLY A 309 19.26 -6.00 15.37
C GLY A 309 18.06 -6.77 14.81
N GLY A 310 16.85 -6.34 15.07
CA GLY A 310 15.59 -6.92 14.54
C GLY A 310 15.01 -6.16 13.36
N VAL A 311 15.76 -5.23 12.74
CA VAL A 311 15.29 -4.50 11.54
C VAL A 311 15.77 -5.18 10.28
N HIS A 312 14.84 -5.45 9.36
CA HIS A 312 15.08 -6.10 8.07
C HIS A 312 14.50 -5.26 6.93
N LEU A 313 15.18 -5.21 5.79
CA LEU A 313 14.67 -4.62 4.56
C LEU A 313 14.43 -5.75 3.55
N ALA A 314 13.24 -5.79 2.97
CA ALA A 314 12.87 -6.77 1.95
C ALA A 314 12.36 -6.04 0.70
N THR A 315 13.06 -6.19 -0.42
CA THR A 315 12.75 -5.46 -1.66
C THR A 315 11.43 -5.87 -2.31
N ALA A 316 10.93 -7.08 -2.02
CA ALA A 316 9.63 -7.55 -2.49
C ALA A 316 8.49 -7.27 -1.51
N PHE A 317 8.78 -6.66 -0.36
CA PHE A 317 7.75 -6.38 0.64
C PHE A 317 6.90 -5.18 0.24
N VAL A 318 5.60 -5.40 0.16
CA VAL A 318 4.57 -4.38 -0.06
C VAL A 318 3.39 -4.67 0.86
N ARG A 319 2.65 -3.63 1.20
CA ARG A 319 1.43 -3.78 1.97
C ARG A 319 0.22 -4.09 1.08
N PRO A 320 -0.82 -4.78 1.60
CA PRO A 320 -2.00 -5.16 0.83
C PRO A 320 -2.78 -3.97 0.26
N PHE A 321 -2.78 -2.82 0.97
CA PHE A 321 -3.47 -1.63 0.51
C PHE A 321 -2.69 -0.93 -0.61
N GLY A 322 -3.35 -0.74 -1.75
CA GLY A 322 -2.75 -0.24 -2.99
C GLY A 322 -2.32 1.23 -2.98
N TYR A 323 -2.56 1.97 -1.92
CA TYR A 323 -2.29 3.40 -1.85
C TYR A 323 -0.86 3.77 -1.40
N TYR A 324 -0.09 2.85 -0.83
CA TYR A 324 1.30 3.15 -0.44
C TYR A 324 2.20 3.32 -1.67
N ASP A 325 3.00 4.37 -1.70
CA ASP A 325 3.88 4.72 -2.82
C ASP A 325 5.33 5.04 -2.41
N GLY A 326 5.63 5.05 -1.12
CA GLY A 326 6.96 5.20 -0.54
C GLY A 326 7.27 4.09 0.46
N MET A 327 8.15 4.40 1.44
CA MET A 327 8.50 3.45 2.49
C MET A 327 7.26 2.85 3.16
N VAL A 328 7.25 1.54 3.29
CA VAL A 328 6.26 0.77 4.06
C VAL A 328 6.95 -0.03 5.15
N PHE A 329 6.23 -0.32 6.21
CA PHE A 329 6.75 -1.14 7.29
C PHE A 329 5.65 -1.96 7.98
N ASP A 330 6.04 -3.12 8.48
CA ASP A 330 5.28 -3.94 9.41
C ASP A 330 6.13 -4.24 10.66
N VAL A 331 5.52 -4.10 11.84
CA VAL A 331 6.06 -4.65 13.08
C VAL A 331 5.48 -6.04 13.23
N GLU A 332 6.32 -7.03 13.02
CA GLU A 332 5.96 -8.45 13.03
C GLU A 332 6.30 -9.08 14.38
N SER A 333 5.50 -10.05 14.82
CA SER A 333 5.83 -10.93 15.94
C SER A 333 6.22 -12.30 15.39
N ARG A 334 7.37 -12.82 15.78
CA ARG A 334 7.80 -14.17 15.36
C ARG A 334 6.80 -15.25 15.76
N ALA A 335 6.08 -15.06 16.84
CA ALA A 335 5.06 -15.99 17.31
C ALA A 335 3.77 -15.93 16.49
N LEU A 336 3.42 -14.76 15.91
CA LEU A 336 2.20 -14.59 15.10
C LEU A 336 2.46 -14.86 13.61
N GLY A 337 3.70 -14.70 13.18
CA GLY A 337 4.07 -14.80 11.76
C GLY A 337 3.83 -13.51 10.96
N PRO A 338 4.33 -13.47 9.70
CA PRO A 338 4.36 -12.27 8.86
C PRO A 338 2.98 -11.83 8.37
N ASP A 339 1.99 -12.73 8.32
CA ASP A 339 0.64 -12.41 7.86
C ASP A 339 -0.20 -11.66 8.91
N LEU A 340 0.30 -11.59 10.15
CA LEU A 340 -0.38 -10.99 11.28
C LEU A 340 0.45 -9.84 11.92
N PRO A 341 0.74 -8.78 11.18
CA PRO A 341 1.52 -7.67 11.73
C PRO A 341 0.83 -7.08 12.97
N VAL A 342 1.63 -6.79 13.98
CA VAL A 342 1.18 -6.17 15.24
C VAL A 342 0.93 -4.68 15.05
N ALA A 343 1.82 -4.04 14.28
CA ALA A 343 1.68 -2.65 13.87
C ALA A 343 2.17 -2.50 12.42
N ALA A 344 1.80 -1.41 11.78
CA ALA A 344 2.10 -1.22 10.39
C ALA A 344 1.95 0.24 9.96
N GLY A 345 2.54 0.61 8.82
CA GLY A 345 2.39 1.95 8.29
C GLY A 345 3.19 2.18 7.01
N GLY A 346 3.33 3.44 6.65
CA GLY A 346 4.11 3.85 5.50
C GLY A 346 3.67 5.18 4.91
N ARG A 347 4.33 5.57 3.82
CA ARG A 347 4.10 6.81 3.06
C ARG A 347 3.11 6.56 1.91
N TYR A 348 2.20 7.53 1.71
CA TYR A 348 1.11 7.41 0.74
C TYR A 348 0.74 8.77 0.11
N ASP A 349 1.72 9.48 -0.41
CA ASP A 349 1.58 10.82 -0.99
C ASP A 349 0.61 10.85 -2.18
N ALA A 350 0.65 9.81 -3.03
CA ALA A 350 -0.24 9.68 -4.18
C ALA A 350 -1.72 9.54 -3.79
N LEU A 351 -2.04 8.93 -2.65
CA LEU A 351 -3.41 8.84 -2.15
C LEU A 351 -3.98 10.23 -1.91
N VAL A 352 -3.25 11.06 -1.16
CA VAL A 352 -3.68 12.43 -0.84
C VAL A 352 -3.82 13.27 -2.10
N SER A 353 -2.84 13.17 -3.01
CA SER A 353 -2.87 13.89 -4.30
C SER A 353 -4.07 13.49 -5.17
N ARG A 354 -4.45 12.20 -5.21
CA ARG A 354 -5.62 11.72 -5.95
C ARG A 354 -6.95 12.26 -5.40
N LEU A 355 -7.00 12.55 -4.12
CA LEU A 355 -8.17 13.14 -3.45
C LEU A 355 -8.13 14.68 -3.46
N GLY A 356 -7.16 15.29 -4.16
CA GLY A 356 -7.05 16.75 -4.32
C GLY A 356 -6.32 17.46 -3.19
N GLY A 357 -5.66 16.72 -2.30
CA GLY A 357 -4.81 17.28 -1.23
C GLY A 357 -3.36 17.47 -1.65
N GLN A 358 -2.55 18.08 -0.77
CA GLN A 358 -1.12 18.25 -0.96
C GLN A 358 -0.35 16.98 -0.57
N PRO A 359 0.71 16.58 -1.31
CA PRO A 359 1.55 15.44 -0.93
C PRO A 359 2.24 15.67 0.41
N GLY A 360 2.85 14.62 0.95
CA GLY A 360 3.53 14.64 2.24
C GLY A 360 2.71 13.90 3.31
N ALA A 361 2.35 12.63 3.04
CA ALA A 361 1.51 11.84 3.93
C ALA A 361 2.20 10.56 4.37
N VAL A 362 2.30 10.37 5.67
CA VAL A 362 2.84 9.16 6.30
C VAL A 362 2.04 8.84 7.56
N GLY A 363 1.76 7.57 7.78
CA GLY A 363 0.98 7.14 8.92
C GLY A 363 1.41 5.81 9.50
N CYS A 364 0.90 5.53 10.69
CA CYS A 364 1.09 4.24 11.34
C CYS A 364 -0.14 3.82 12.15
N MET A 365 -0.29 2.52 12.32
CA MET A 365 -1.30 1.95 13.19
C MET A 365 -0.74 0.79 14.02
N VAL A 366 -1.37 0.52 15.14
CA VAL A 366 -1.18 -0.69 15.95
C VAL A 366 -2.51 -1.41 16.12
N ARG A 367 -2.46 -2.74 16.18
CA ARG A 367 -3.57 -3.61 16.56
C ARG A 367 -3.37 -4.10 17.99
N PRO A 368 -4.02 -3.50 19.01
CA PRO A 368 -3.80 -3.83 20.40
C PRO A 368 -4.01 -5.30 20.72
N GLY A 369 -5.00 -5.96 20.12
CA GLY A 369 -5.24 -7.38 20.31
C GLY A 369 -4.09 -8.28 19.85
N ARG A 370 -3.27 -7.83 18.91
CA ARG A 370 -2.05 -8.54 18.49
C ARG A 370 -0.83 -8.11 19.31
N ALA A 371 -0.79 -6.86 19.79
CA ALA A 371 0.30 -6.33 20.60
C ALA A 371 0.32 -6.95 22.00
N ILE A 372 -0.85 -7.23 22.58
CA ILE A 372 -0.95 -7.74 23.95
C ILE A 372 -0.52 -9.21 23.99
N LEU A 373 0.57 -9.47 24.72
CA LEU A 373 1.08 -10.82 24.92
C LEU A 373 0.07 -11.69 25.68
N GLY A 374 -0.14 -12.92 25.19
CA GLY A 374 -1.04 -13.90 25.79
C GLY A 374 -2.48 -13.86 25.26
N LEU A 375 -2.85 -12.85 24.48
CA LEU A 375 -4.06 -12.91 23.67
C LEU A 375 -3.77 -13.70 22.40
N ARG A 376 -4.59 -14.74 22.14
CA ARG A 376 -4.64 -15.36 20.84
C ARG A 376 -5.54 -14.49 19.96
N PRO A 377 -5.06 -14.10 18.77
CA PRO A 377 -5.87 -13.33 17.85
C PRO A 377 -7.09 -14.12 17.38
#